data_4416c42e4428cdcb8063a9ddb2cf3c86
#
_entry.id   4416c42e4428cdcb8063a9ddb2cf3c86
#
_cell.length_a   1.000
_cell.length_b   1.000
_cell.length_c   1.000
_cell.angle_alpha   90.00
_cell.angle_beta   90.00
_cell.angle_gamma   90.00
#
_symmetry.space_group_name_H-M   'P 1'
#
loop_
_entity.id
_entity.type
_entity.pdbx_description
1 polymer ?
#
loop_
_entity_poly.entity_id
_entity_poly.type
_entity_poly.pdbx_seq_one_letter_code
_entity_poly.pdbx_strand_id
1 'polypeptide(L)'
;MDDFTGVKADLVPYSPEYSALVRSWIESEETYQLVCRGVNFPPPDDIVDSWQRQGVKAYLLIANRKPVAYGEVWDRKGEQAVEIAHIIVDTYQRSRGLGTTLLRLLYDRAAEMPGVLRVLINLYHDNSEVLGCYLKAGFEISGTATHIEGLKLVRLVER
;
A
#
# COMPACT_ATOMS: atom_id res chain seq x y z
N MET A 1 10.26 -6.91 -21.37
CA MET A 1 9.94 -6.67 -19.96
C MET A 1 8.50 -7.00 -19.70
N ASP A 2 8.27 -7.90 -18.78
CA ASP A 2 6.91 -8.22 -18.40
C ASP A 2 6.38 -7.15 -17.47
N ASP A 3 5.50 -6.32 -17.98
CA ASP A 3 4.64 -5.54 -17.13
C ASP A 3 3.29 -6.25 -17.09
N PHE A 4 2.43 -5.82 -16.19
CA PHE A 4 1.10 -6.41 -16.08
C PHE A 4 0.06 -5.60 -16.87
N THR A 5 0.52 -4.83 -17.86
CA THR A 5 -0.36 -4.12 -18.77
C THR A 5 -1.17 -5.16 -19.56
N GLY A 6 -2.49 -5.07 -19.46
CA GLY A 6 -3.39 -6.03 -20.11
C GLY A 6 -3.60 -7.34 -19.35
N VAL A 7 -2.87 -7.58 -18.25
CA VAL A 7 -3.13 -8.73 -17.38
C VAL A 7 -4.23 -8.35 -16.41
N LYS A 8 -5.20 -9.22 -16.25
CA LYS A 8 -6.28 -9.00 -15.31
C LYS A 8 -5.73 -9.08 -13.88
N ALA A 9 -5.89 -8.01 -13.13
CA ALA A 9 -5.54 -7.93 -11.72
C ALA A 9 -6.78 -7.53 -10.94
N ASP A 10 -7.07 -8.25 -9.86
CA ASP A 10 -8.23 -8.00 -9.01
C ASP A 10 -7.76 -7.72 -7.58
N LEU A 11 -8.45 -6.78 -6.93
CA LEU A 11 -8.25 -6.50 -5.52
C LEU A 11 -9.30 -7.29 -4.74
N VAL A 12 -8.83 -8.16 -3.83
CA VAL A 12 -9.71 -8.98 -3.00
C VAL A 12 -9.43 -8.71 -1.52
N PRO A 13 -10.41 -8.91 -0.62
CA PRO A 13 -10.15 -8.75 0.81
C PRO A 13 -9.06 -9.72 1.29
N TYR A 14 -8.22 -9.22 2.19
CA TYR A 14 -7.22 -10.04 2.86
C TYR A 14 -7.90 -11.07 3.77
N SER A 15 -7.26 -12.22 3.90
CA SER A 15 -7.67 -13.26 4.84
C SER A 15 -6.44 -13.81 5.57
N PRO A 16 -6.55 -14.21 6.86
CA PRO A 16 -5.39 -14.63 7.66
C PRO A 16 -4.60 -15.81 7.11
N GLU A 17 -5.19 -16.62 6.25
CA GLU A 17 -4.47 -17.73 5.61
C GLU A 17 -3.28 -17.26 4.77
N TYR A 18 -3.26 -15.97 4.38
CA TYR A 18 -2.19 -15.37 3.58
C TYR A 18 -1.15 -14.63 4.41
N SER A 19 -1.28 -14.63 5.74
CA SER A 19 -0.38 -13.83 6.61
C SER A 19 1.08 -14.22 6.46
N ALA A 20 1.38 -15.50 6.41
CA ALA A 20 2.76 -15.98 6.25
C ALA A 20 3.33 -15.60 4.89
N LEU A 21 2.52 -15.67 3.82
CA LEU A 21 2.94 -15.28 2.49
C LEU A 21 3.28 -13.79 2.43
N VAL A 22 2.38 -12.95 2.91
CA VAL A 22 2.59 -11.48 2.91
C VAL A 22 3.83 -11.14 3.74
N ARG A 23 3.97 -11.74 4.93
CA ARG A 23 5.16 -11.54 5.75
C ARG A 23 6.44 -11.89 5.00
N SER A 24 6.41 -12.95 4.21
CA SER A 24 7.59 -13.39 3.44
C SER A 24 8.07 -12.35 2.43
N TRP A 25 7.19 -11.42 2.03
CA TRP A 25 7.56 -10.33 1.12
C TRP A 25 8.34 -9.21 1.82
N ILE A 26 8.35 -9.19 3.15
CA ILE A 26 9.23 -8.31 3.94
C ILE A 26 10.56 -9.05 4.09
N GLU A 27 11.43 -8.91 3.10
CA GLU A 27 12.63 -9.75 2.98
C GLU A 27 13.89 -9.15 3.56
N SER A 28 13.84 -7.88 3.97
CA SER A 28 15.02 -7.18 4.46
C SER A 28 14.63 -6.11 5.47
N GLU A 29 15.61 -5.67 6.23
CA GLU A 29 15.44 -4.55 7.16
C GLU A 29 14.98 -3.30 6.41
N GLU A 30 15.54 -3.04 5.22
CA GLU A 30 15.15 -1.91 4.40
C GLU A 30 13.68 -1.96 4.01
N THR A 31 13.21 -3.11 3.52
CA THR A 31 11.79 -3.30 3.20
C THR A 31 10.92 -3.11 4.43
N TYR A 32 11.34 -3.66 5.58
CA TYR A 32 10.60 -3.55 6.82
C TYR A 32 10.43 -2.09 7.25
N GLN A 33 11.50 -1.30 7.16
CA GLN A 33 11.44 0.13 7.46
C GLN A 33 10.52 0.88 6.49
N LEU A 34 10.62 0.56 5.20
CA LEU A 34 9.83 1.22 4.17
C LEU A 34 8.34 0.94 4.32
N VAL A 35 7.97 -0.29 4.64
CA VAL A 35 6.57 -0.72 4.72
C VAL A 35 5.87 -0.18 5.98
N CYS A 36 6.52 -0.30 7.13
CA CYS A 36 5.86 0.01 8.40
C CYS A 36 6.79 0.64 9.44
N ARG A 37 7.94 1.17 9.02
CA ARG A 37 8.94 1.74 9.92
C ARG A 37 9.45 0.72 10.94
N GLY A 38 9.44 -0.56 10.56
CA GLY A 38 9.86 -1.64 11.43
C GLY A 38 11.33 -1.57 11.78
N VAL A 39 11.65 -1.98 13.00
CA VAL A 39 13.01 -2.12 13.49
C VAL A 39 13.20 -3.56 13.97
N ASN A 40 14.46 -3.99 14.09
CA ASN A 40 14.79 -5.34 14.57
C ASN A 40 14.23 -6.43 13.63
N PHE A 41 14.72 -6.41 12.39
CA PHE A 41 14.40 -7.45 11.42
C PHE A 41 14.93 -8.83 11.89
N PRO A 42 14.23 -9.94 11.73
CA PRO A 42 12.98 -10.08 10.96
C PRO A 42 11.74 -9.66 11.77
N PRO A 43 10.64 -9.35 11.06
CA PRO A 43 9.40 -9.01 11.75
C PRO A 43 8.84 -10.21 12.52
N PRO A 44 8.02 -9.96 13.56
CA PRO A 44 7.33 -11.05 14.27
C PRO A 44 6.49 -11.90 13.30
N ASP A 45 6.30 -13.17 13.64
CA ASP A 45 5.55 -14.11 12.80
C ASP A 45 4.12 -13.64 12.54
N ASP A 46 3.52 -12.94 13.50
CA ASP A 46 2.14 -12.45 13.43
C ASP A 46 2.02 -11.00 12.98
N ILE A 47 3.08 -10.42 12.37
CA ILE A 47 3.11 -9.00 12.04
C ILE A 47 1.91 -8.57 11.19
N VAL A 48 1.56 -9.33 10.16
CA VAL A 48 0.46 -8.96 9.25
C VAL A 48 -0.88 -9.03 9.97
N ASP A 49 -1.09 -10.07 10.77
CA ASP A 49 -2.33 -10.21 11.55
C ASP A 49 -2.44 -9.09 12.60
N SER A 50 -1.31 -8.64 13.14
CA SER A 50 -1.30 -7.54 14.11
C SER A 50 -1.74 -6.20 13.53
N TRP A 51 -1.66 -6.04 12.21
CA TRP A 51 -2.11 -4.82 11.52
C TRP A 51 -3.63 -4.78 11.34
N GLN A 52 -4.31 -5.91 11.48
CA GLN A 52 -5.76 -5.98 11.30
C GLN A 52 -6.45 -5.39 12.52
N ARG A 53 -7.19 -4.31 12.33
CA ARG A 53 -7.89 -3.62 13.41
C ARG A 53 -9.08 -2.84 12.85
N GLN A 54 -9.93 -2.37 13.75
CA GLN A 54 -11.07 -1.53 13.37
C GLN A 54 -10.56 -0.28 12.61
N GLY A 55 -11.23 0.04 11.52
CA GLY A 55 -10.84 1.20 10.68
C GLY A 55 -9.83 0.86 9.60
N VAL A 56 -9.31 -0.37 9.59
CA VAL A 56 -8.39 -0.85 8.56
C VAL A 56 -9.09 -1.86 7.67
N LYS A 57 -9.00 -1.64 6.36
CA LYS A 57 -9.42 -2.61 5.35
C LYS A 57 -8.20 -3.05 4.58
N ALA A 58 -7.86 -4.32 4.69
CA ALA A 58 -6.68 -4.89 4.05
C ALA A 58 -7.09 -5.69 2.81
N TYR A 59 -6.24 -5.63 1.79
CA TYR A 59 -6.50 -6.24 0.49
C TYR A 59 -5.28 -6.96 -0.04
N LEU A 60 -5.55 -7.97 -0.88
CA LEU A 60 -4.54 -8.61 -1.70
C LEU A 60 -4.79 -8.26 -3.17
N LEU A 61 -3.73 -8.01 -3.90
CA LEU A 61 -3.78 -7.90 -5.36
C LEU A 61 -3.52 -9.29 -5.92
N ILE A 62 -4.46 -9.78 -6.73
CA ILE A 62 -4.36 -11.07 -7.38
C ILE A 62 -4.06 -10.83 -8.86
N ALA A 63 -2.97 -11.38 -9.37
CA ALA A 63 -2.62 -11.34 -10.78
C ALA A 63 -2.21 -12.74 -11.21
N ASN A 64 -2.68 -13.17 -12.39
CA ASN A 64 -2.43 -14.53 -12.87
C ASN A 64 -2.81 -15.59 -11.82
N ARG A 65 -3.93 -15.37 -11.13
CA ARG A 65 -4.51 -16.30 -10.14
C ARG A 65 -3.70 -16.48 -8.87
N LYS A 66 -2.75 -15.58 -8.59
CA LYS A 66 -1.99 -15.66 -7.34
C LYS A 66 -1.83 -14.30 -6.69
N PRO A 67 -1.71 -14.28 -5.35
CA PRO A 67 -1.45 -13.03 -4.65
C PRO A 67 -0.05 -12.51 -5.00
N VAL A 68 0.03 -11.24 -5.36
CA VAL A 68 1.29 -10.60 -5.76
C VAL A 68 1.59 -9.32 -4.99
N ALA A 69 0.62 -8.77 -4.26
CA ALA A 69 0.82 -7.57 -3.47
C ALA A 69 -0.25 -7.45 -2.38
N TYR A 70 0.03 -6.61 -1.41
CA TYR A 70 -0.82 -6.36 -0.25
C TYR A 70 -0.85 -4.87 0.02
N GLY A 71 -1.99 -4.35 0.48
CA GLY A 71 -2.10 -2.97 0.91
C GLY A 71 -3.32 -2.75 1.77
N GLU A 72 -3.34 -1.62 2.47
CA GLU A 72 -4.40 -1.27 3.42
C GLU A 72 -4.97 0.09 3.13
N VAL A 73 -6.25 0.25 3.46
CA VAL A 73 -6.94 1.54 3.47
C VAL A 73 -7.36 1.82 4.91
N TRP A 74 -6.84 2.91 5.46
CA TRP A 74 -7.09 3.32 6.84
C TRP A 74 -8.09 4.46 6.86
N ASP A 75 -9.18 4.28 7.57
CA ASP A 75 -10.15 5.34 7.76
C ASP A 75 -9.56 6.42 8.68
N ARG A 76 -9.48 7.65 8.18
CA ARG A 76 -9.03 8.81 8.94
C ARG A 76 -10.26 9.57 9.41
N LYS A 77 -10.94 8.99 10.40
CA LYS A 77 -12.20 9.52 10.92
C LYS A 77 -12.10 11.00 11.28
N GLY A 78 -13.10 11.77 10.89
CA GLY A 78 -13.17 13.20 11.17
C GLY A 78 -12.39 14.07 10.20
N GLU A 79 -11.61 13.48 9.28
CA GLU A 79 -10.79 14.22 8.35
C GLU A 79 -11.32 14.17 6.91
N GLN A 80 -12.40 13.43 6.66
CA GLN A 80 -12.94 13.16 5.32
C GLN A 80 -11.85 12.58 4.40
N ALA A 81 -10.98 11.77 4.95
CA ALA A 81 -9.82 11.21 4.28
C ALA A 81 -9.61 9.76 4.65
N VAL A 82 -8.92 9.05 3.78
CA VAL A 82 -8.36 7.74 4.08
C VAL A 82 -6.87 7.77 3.78
N GLU A 83 -6.13 6.89 4.42
CA GLU A 83 -4.71 6.72 4.18
C GLU A 83 -4.46 5.33 3.60
N ILE A 84 -3.69 5.26 2.52
CA ILE A 84 -3.19 3.99 2.00
C ILE A 84 -1.88 3.68 2.73
N ALA A 85 -1.77 2.49 3.28
CA ALA A 85 -0.63 2.12 4.12
C ALA A 85 -0.23 0.67 3.93
N HIS A 86 0.95 0.32 4.44
CA HIS A 86 1.50 -1.04 4.43
C HIS A 86 1.51 -1.68 3.03
N ILE A 87 1.99 -0.93 2.04
CA ILE A 87 2.10 -1.40 0.66
C ILE A 87 3.28 -2.36 0.54
N ILE A 88 3.00 -3.59 0.12
CA ILE A 88 4.02 -4.61 -0.08
C ILE A 88 3.78 -5.30 -1.42
N VAL A 89 4.82 -5.41 -2.23
CA VAL A 89 4.77 -6.18 -3.49
C VAL A 89 5.69 -7.39 -3.34
N ASP A 90 5.23 -8.55 -3.82
CA ASP A 90 6.03 -9.76 -3.84
C ASP A 90 7.38 -9.47 -4.49
N THR A 91 8.45 -9.85 -3.81
CA THR A 91 9.84 -9.61 -4.22
C THR A 91 10.11 -10.02 -5.67
N TYR A 92 9.58 -11.18 -6.07
CA TYR A 92 9.81 -11.71 -7.42
C TYR A 92 8.93 -11.07 -8.48
N GLN A 93 8.01 -10.20 -8.08
CA GLN A 93 7.08 -9.53 -8.99
C GLN A 93 7.33 -8.03 -9.09
N ARG A 94 8.37 -7.53 -8.45
CA ARG A 94 8.70 -6.11 -8.46
C ARG A 94 9.13 -5.66 -9.86
N SER A 95 9.03 -4.34 -10.09
CA SER A 95 9.38 -3.69 -11.36
C SER A 95 8.51 -4.12 -12.55
N ARG A 96 7.29 -4.60 -12.28
CA ARG A 96 6.33 -5.01 -13.31
C ARG A 96 5.06 -4.14 -13.32
N GLY A 97 5.11 -2.98 -12.68
CA GLY A 97 3.97 -2.08 -12.62
C GLY A 97 2.91 -2.44 -11.60
N LEU A 98 3.13 -3.47 -10.78
CA LEU A 98 2.15 -3.94 -9.81
C LEU A 98 1.88 -2.95 -8.69
N GLY A 99 2.90 -2.23 -8.24
CA GLY A 99 2.73 -1.21 -7.21
C GLY A 99 1.79 -0.11 -7.68
N THR A 100 1.95 0.36 -8.90
CA THR A 100 1.08 1.37 -9.50
C THR A 100 -0.35 0.84 -9.65
N THR A 101 -0.49 -0.40 -10.12
CA THR A 101 -1.81 -1.04 -10.25
C THR A 101 -2.49 -1.16 -8.90
N LEU A 102 -1.76 -1.63 -7.89
CA LEU A 102 -2.28 -1.75 -6.53
C LEU A 102 -2.78 -0.41 -6.00
N LEU A 103 -1.95 0.64 -6.15
CA LEU A 103 -2.31 1.97 -5.66
C LEU A 103 -3.56 2.53 -6.35
N ARG A 104 -3.69 2.32 -7.65
CA ARG A 104 -4.88 2.74 -8.39
C ARG A 104 -6.13 2.03 -7.90
N LEU A 105 -6.05 0.73 -7.68
CA LEU A 105 -7.19 -0.04 -7.20
C LEU A 105 -7.54 0.30 -5.75
N LEU A 106 -6.55 0.52 -4.90
CA LEU A 106 -6.78 0.97 -3.52
C LEU A 106 -7.41 2.37 -3.50
N TYR A 107 -6.93 3.27 -4.37
CA TYR A 107 -7.55 4.57 -4.51
C TYR A 107 -9.02 4.44 -4.91
N ASP A 108 -9.33 3.59 -5.88
CA ASP A 108 -10.71 3.40 -6.32
C ASP A 108 -11.61 2.91 -5.17
N ARG A 109 -11.11 1.98 -4.35
CA ARG A 109 -11.83 1.52 -3.16
C ARG A 109 -12.05 2.65 -2.16
N ALA A 110 -11.02 3.45 -1.92
CA ALA A 110 -11.09 4.58 -1.00
C ALA A 110 -12.07 5.64 -1.49
N ALA A 111 -12.04 5.93 -2.79
CA ALA A 111 -12.91 6.94 -3.40
C ALA A 111 -14.40 6.56 -3.35
N GLU A 112 -14.70 5.28 -3.29
CA GLU A 112 -16.08 4.79 -3.15
C GLU A 112 -16.64 4.96 -1.72
N MET A 113 -15.78 5.19 -0.74
CA MET A 113 -16.21 5.33 0.66
C MET A 113 -16.96 6.65 0.85
N PRO A 114 -18.14 6.62 1.49
CA PRO A 114 -18.94 7.84 1.69
C PRO A 114 -18.18 8.93 2.43
N GLY A 115 -18.24 10.16 1.94
CA GLY A 115 -17.66 11.33 2.60
C GLY A 115 -16.15 11.48 2.42
N VAL A 116 -15.48 10.56 1.73
CA VAL A 116 -14.04 10.68 1.51
C VAL A 116 -13.78 11.70 0.40
N LEU A 117 -12.95 12.69 0.71
CA LEU A 117 -12.57 13.75 -0.22
C LEU A 117 -11.10 13.67 -0.62
N ARG A 118 -10.28 12.99 0.18
CA ARG A 118 -8.84 12.91 -0.04
C ARG A 118 -8.34 11.51 0.28
N VAL A 119 -7.38 11.05 -0.50
CA VAL A 119 -6.65 9.82 -0.22
C VAL A 119 -5.19 10.21 0.03
N LEU A 120 -4.66 9.79 1.16
CA LEU A 120 -3.31 10.14 1.62
C LEU A 120 -2.40 8.93 1.53
N ILE A 121 -1.12 9.18 1.29
CA ILE A 121 -0.10 8.16 1.41
C ILE A 121 1.19 8.81 1.92
N ASN A 122 1.88 8.15 2.84
CA ASN A 122 3.14 8.63 3.38
C ASN A 122 4.30 7.80 2.86
N LEU A 123 5.36 8.47 2.44
CA LEU A 123 6.62 7.84 2.07
C LEU A 123 7.63 8.14 3.17
N TYR A 124 8.05 7.11 3.91
CA TYR A 124 8.85 7.27 5.12
C TYR A 124 10.34 7.41 4.88
N HIS A 125 10.82 6.99 3.72
CA HIS A 125 12.23 7.08 3.36
C HIS A 125 12.39 7.66 1.98
N ASP A 126 13.54 8.27 1.74
CA ASP A 126 13.88 8.78 0.42
C ASP A 126 14.11 7.59 -0.52
N ASN A 127 13.13 7.34 -1.37
CA ASN A 127 13.17 6.27 -2.36
C ASN A 127 12.53 6.77 -3.64
N SER A 128 13.35 7.12 -4.62
CA SER A 128 12.88 7.72 -5.87
C SER A 128 12.03 6.77 -6.71
N GLU A 129 12.32 5.46 -6.64
CA GLU A 129 11.53 4.46 -7.37
C GLU A 129 10.10 4.37 -6.82
N VAL A 130 9.97 4.32 -5.50
CA VAL A 130 8.67 4.28 -4.84
C VAL A 130 7.93 5.59 -5.06
N LEU A 131 8.61 6.72 -4.93
CA LEU A 131 8.00 8.03 -5.21
C LEU A 131 7.47 8.09 -6.63
N GLY A 132 8.26 7.62 -7.60
CA GLY A 132 7.82 7.57 -9.00
C GLY A 132 6.54 6.74 -9.18
N CYS A 133 6.44 5.64 -8.48
CA CYS A 133 5.24 4.79 -8.49
C CYS A 133 4.01 5.56 -7.97
N TYR A 134 4.17 6.29 -6.87
CA TYR A 134 3.07 7.07 -6.28
C TYR A 134 2.63 8.19 -7.21
N LEU A 135 3.58 8.90 -7.84
CA LEU A 135 3.26 9.96 -8.79
C LEU A 135 2.53 9.41 -10.01
N LYS A 136 2.95 8.25 -10.53
CA LYS A 136 2.27 7.60 -11.66
C LYS A 136 0.84 7.19 -11.29
N ALA A 137 0.59 6.86 -10.04
CA ALA A 137 -0.75 6.52 -9.57
C ALA A 137 -1.64 7.76 -9.35
N GLY A 138 -1.15 8.96 -9.63
CA GLY A 138 -1.92 10.19 -9.57
C GLY A 138 -1.82 10.95 -8.25
N PHE A 139 -0.93 10.56 -7.36
CA PHE A 139 -0.69 11.28 -6.11
C PHE A 139 0.26 12.45 -6.33
N GLU A 140 0.07 13.51 -5.57
CA GLU A 140 0.93 14.70 -5.61
C GLU A 140 1.56 14.93 -4.25
N ILE A 141 2.78 15.45 -4.23
CA ILE A 141 3.46 15.80 -2.99
C ILE A 141 2.72 16.95 -2.33
N SER A 142 2.31 16.76 -1.08
CA SER A 142 1.53 17.73 -0.30
C SER A 142 2.33 18.38 0.83
N GLY A 143 3.46 17.80 1.21
CA GLY A 143 4.28 18.33 2.29
C GLY A 143 5.13 17.23 2.94
N THR A 144 5.63 17.53 4.14
CA THR A 144 6.36 16.53 4.94
C THR A 144 5.37 15.73 5.76
N ALA A 145 5.66 14.44 5.94
CA ALA A 145 4.87 13.60 6.82
C ALA A 145 5.06 14.07 8.27
N THR A 146 3.94 14.15 9.01
CA THR A 146 3.95 14.61 10.40
C THR A 146 4.73 13.63 11.29
N HIS A 147 5.61 14.14 12.15
CA HIS A 147 6.36 13.40 13.16
C HIS A 147 7.44 12.45 12.62
N ILE A 148 7.71 12.45 11.32
CA ILE A 148 8.72 11.57 10.71
C ILE A 148 9.39 12.26 9.53
N GLU A 149 10.59 11.83 9.21
CA GLU A 149 11.22 12.23 7.96
C GLU A 149 10.53 11.50 6.82
N GLY A 150 10.00 12.24 5.86
CA GLY A 150 9.33 11.65 4.73
C GLY A 150 8.46 12.65 4.00
N LEU A 151 7.76 12.15 3.00
CA LEU A 151 6.85 12.94 2.18
C LEU A 151 5.42 12.50 2.42
N LYS A 152 4.53 13.48 2.44
CA LYS A 152 3.10 13.26 2.43
C LYS A 152 2.59 13.52 1.02
N LEU A 153 1.86 12.56 0.45
CA LEU A 153 1.24 12.71 -0.85
C LEU A 153 -0.27 12.63 -0.72
N VAL A 154 -0.96 13.26 -1.66
CA VAL A 154 -2.42 13.30 -1.65
C VAL A 154 -2.94 13.15 -3.08
N ARG A 155 -4.08 12.46 -3.20
CA ARG A 155 -4.88 12.47 -4.41
C ARG A 155 -6.31 12.84 -4.02
N LEU A 156 -6.84 13.92 -4.61
CA LEU A 156 -8.20 14.35 -4.33
C LEU A 156 -9.20 13.43 -5.02
N VAL A 157 -10.33 13.22 -4.35
CA VAL A 157 -11.43 12.46 -4.94
C VAL A 157 -12.30 13.41 -5.73
N GLU A 158 -12.44 13.14 -7.00
CA GLU A 158 -13.31 13.90 -7.90
C GLU A 158 -14.72 13.26 -7.88
N ARG A 159 -15.74 14.09 -7.64
CA ARG A 159 -17.12 13.63 -7.57
C ARG A 159 -18.00 14.43 -8.51
#